data_05ab8fdf35de3a24c7a7cf9a126833fa
#
_entry.id   05ab8fdf35de3a24c7a7cf9a126833fa
#
_cell.length_a   1.000
_cell.length_b   1.000
_cell.length_c   1.000
_cell.angle_alpha   90.00
_cell.angle_beta   90.00
_cell.angle_gamma   90.00
#
_symmetry.space_group_name_H-M   'P 1'
#
loop_
_entity.id
_entity.type
_entity.pdbx_description
1 polymer ?
#
loop_
_entity_poly.entity_id
_entity_poly.type
_entity_poly.pdbx_seq_one_letter_code
_entity_poly.pdbx_strand_id
1 'polypeptide(L)'
;MAKTKSNILLRTATALIMAPLVIAGLYFGYPYVVLMLLSVGALLSWEWSTMVANKRPSVYAVVYTASVAVALMLNSWLGICIMLLFATLLVWFKAKDEEHRRLLTLGVPYITVGIGSLMWIYYITAFHILCFVLIIWATDIGGYVVGKSVKGPKLAPKISPNKTWSGLFGGMALAALCCWGYLYFFGLNDWRLAVAGALLAVLEQIGDLVESAIKRYL
;
A
#
# COMPACT_ATOMS: atom_id res chain seq x y z
N MET A 1 -17.36 18.58 17.27
CA MET A 1 -17.54 17.18 17.74
C MET A 1 -18.28 16.27 16.75
N ALA A 2 -19.32 16.70 16.05
CA ALA A 2 -20.07 15.87 15.08
C ALA A 2 -19.22 15.40 13.89
N LYS A 3 -18.38 16.26 13.30
CA LYS A 3 -17.50 15.93 12.14
C LYS A 3 -16.47 14.85 12.46
N THR A 4 -15.96 14.77 13.69
CA THR A 4 -14.98 13.77 14.12
C THR A 4 -15.62 12.39 14.33
N LYS A 5 -16.85 12.33 14.88
CA LYS A 5 -17.60 11.07 15.05
C LYS A 5 -18.00 10.46 13.70
N SER A 6 -18.45 11.28 12.74
CA SER A 6 -18.75 10.84 11.37
C SER A 6 -17.55 10.21 10.67
N ASN A 7 -16.36 10.79 10.83
CA ASN A 7 -15.14 10.25 10.22
C ASN A 7 -14.69 8.91 10.84
N ILE A 8 -14.89 8.69 12.13
CA ILE A 8 -14.56 7.43 12.79
C ILE A 8 -15.53 6.35 12.33
N LEU A 9 -16.84 6.62 12.32
CA LEU A 9 -17.85 5.67 11.83
C LEU A 9 -17.59 5.25 10.37
N LEU A 10 -17.27 6.20 9.50
CA LEU A 10 -16.97 5.92 8.10
C LEU A 10 -15.73 5.02 7.96
N ARG A 11 -14.65 5.32 8.70
CA ARG A 11 -13.42 4.51 8.70
C ARG A 11 -13.66 3.09 9.23
N THR A 12 -14.44 2.96 10.30
CA THR A 12 -14.78 1.65 10.86
C THR A 12 -15.66 0.86 9.89
N ALA A 13 -16.65 1.50 9.27
CA ALA A 13 -17.51 0.85 8.27
C ALA A 13 -16.71 0.40 7.04
N THR A 14 -15.81 1.24 6.51
CA THR A 14 -14.96 0.83 5.39
C THR A 14 -14.03 -0.33 5.76
N ALA A 15 -13.43 -0.33 6.94
CA ALA A 15 -12.59 -1.44 7.40
C ALA A 15 -13.39 -2.74 7.55
N LEU A 16 -14.60 -2.68 8.11
CA LEU A 16 -15.48 -3.84 8.27
C LEU A 16 -15.97 -4.42 6.93
N ILE A 17 -16.06 -3.62 5.88
CA ILE A 17 -16.43 -4.07 4.54
C ILE A 17 -15.20 -4.61 3.79
N MET A 18 -14.08 -3.88 3.87
CA MET A 18 -12.88 -4.23 3.11
C MET A 18 -12.19 -5.49 3.65
N ALA A 19 -12.18 -5.70 4.97
CA ALA A 19 -11.53 -6.87 5.55
C ALA A 19 -12.14 -8.20 5.08
N PRO A 20 -13.47 -8.41 5.14
CA PRO A 20 -14.10 -9.61 4.58
C PRO A 20 -13.87 -9.78 3.08
N LEU A 21 -13.85 -8.68 2.30
CA LEU A 21 -13.59 -8.74 0.86
C LEU A 21 -12.17 -9.23 0.56
N VAL A 22 -11.17 -8.75 1.30
CA VAL A 22 -9.78 -9.22 1.15
C VAL A 22 -9.67 -10.68 1.54
N ILE A 23 -10.25 -11.09 2.69
CA ILE A 23 -10.23 -12.46 3.15
C ILE A 23 -10.95 -13.38 2.14
N ALA A 24 -12.11 -12.99 1.63
CA ALA A 24 -12.84 -13.74 0.63
C ALA A 24 -12.06 -13.88 -0.68
N GLY A 25 -11.46 -12.79 -1.18
CA GLY A 25 -10.61 -12.82 -2.38
C GLY A 25 -9.44 -13.79 -2.24
N LEU A 26 -8.79 -13.82 -1.07
CA LEU A 26 -7.69 -14.75 -0.78
C LEU A 26 -8.20 -16.20 -0.59
N TYR A 27 -9.35 -16.39 0.02
CA TYR A 27 -9.94 -17.71 0.26
C TYR A 27 -10.40 -18.39 -1.03
N PHE A 28 -11.12 -17.66 -1.89
CA PHE A 28 -11.58 -18.19 -3.18
C PHE A 28 -10.48 -18.29 -4.22
N GLY A 29 -9.37 -17.57 -4.03
CA GLY A 29 -8.21 -17.67 -4.89
C GLY A 29 -8.41 -17.09 -6.28
N TYR A 30 -7.77 -17.73 -7.29
CA TYR A 30 -7.92 -17.32 -8.69
C TYR A 30 -9.32 -17.66 -9.21
N PRO A 31 -10.03 -16.75 -9.96
CA PRO A 31 -9.60 -15.44 -10.44
C PRO A 31 -9.87 -14.25 -9.47
N TYR A 32 -10.49 -14.49 -8.32
CA TYR A 32 -10.97 -13.43 -7.43
C TYR A 32 -9.84 -12.55 -6.87
N VAL A 33 -8.69 -13.16 -6.53
CA VAL A 33 -7.52 -12.40 -6.08
C VAL A 33 -6.99 -11.46 -7.17
N VAL A 34 -7.01 -11.88 -8.43
CA VAL A 34 -6.60 -11.03 -9.58
C VAL A 34 -7.56 -9.86 -9.74
N LEU A 35 -8.87 -10.11 -9.69
CA LEU A 35 -9.89 -9.07 -9.78
C LEU A 35 -9.79 -8.07 -8.62
N MET A 36 -9.51 -8.55 -7.40
CA MET A 36 -9.29 -7.73 -6.23
C MET A 36 -8.05 -6.85 -6.41
N LEU A 37 -6.90 -7.42 -6.77
CA LEU A 37 -5.65 -6.66 -6.98
C LEU A 37 -5.76 -5.68 -8.14
N LEU A 38 -6.44 -6.05 -9.22
CA LEU A 38 -6.71 -5.15 -10.34
C LEU A 38 -7.60 -3.97 -9.92
N SER A 39 -8.63 -4.22 -9.11
CA SER A 39 -9.52 -3.18 -8.59
C SER A 39 -8.75 -2.18 -7.71
N VAL A 40 -7.90 -2.68 -6.80
CA VAL A 40 -7.04 -1.83 -5.97
C VAL A 40 -6.04 -1.06 -6.85
N GLY A 41 -5.41 -1.71 -7.82
CA GLY A 41 -4.50 -1.08 -8.77
C GLY A 41 -5.17 0.02 -9.59
N ALA A 42 -6.43 -0.18 -10.02
CA ALA A 42 -7.20 0.82 -10.74
C ALA A 42 -7.52 2.05 -9.87
N LEU A 43 -7.91 1.83 -8.61
CA LEU A 43 -8.16 2.92 -7.66
C LEU A 43 -6.90 3.74 -7.37
N LEU A 44 -5.76 3.07 -7.12
CA LEU A 44 -4.47 3.74 -6.93
C LEU A 44 -4.03 4.50 -8.17
N SER A 45 -4.23 3.92 -9.36
CA SER A 45 -3.95 4.56 -10.65
C SER A 45 -4.76 5.83 -10.85
N TRP A 46 -6.04 5.76 -10.51
CA TRP A 46 -6.94 6.91 -10.55
C TRP A 46 -6.52 8.01 -9.56
N GLU A 47 -6.28 7.64 -8.30
CA GLU A 47 -5.87 8.59 -7.25
C GLU A 47 -4.55 9.27 -7.61
N TRP A 48 -3.50 8.49 -7.94
CA TRP A 48 -2.20 9.02 -8.32
C TRP A 48 -2.27 9.97 -9.50
N SER A 49 -2.92 9.55 -10.58
CA SER A 49 -3.01 10.37 -11.79
C SER A 49 -3.79 11.66 -11.57
N THR A 50 -4.86 11.60 -10.76
CA THR A 50 -5.68 12.77 -10.43
C THR A 50 -4.93 13.75 -9.54
N MET A 51 -4.16 13.21 -8.58
CA MET A 51 -3.37 13.99 -7.66
C MET A 51 -2.23 14.72 -8.38
N VAL A 52 -1.52 14.03 -9.27
CA VAL A 52 -0.32 14.57 -9.93
C VAL A 52 -0.65 15.42 -11.16
N ALA A 53 -1.61 15.01 -12.00
CA ALA A 53 -1.97 15.75 -13.21
C ALA A 53 -3.06 16.80 -12.97
N ASN A 54 -3.73 16.79 -11.82
CA ASN A 54 -4.85 17.68 -11.47
C ASN A 54 -5.95 17.71 -12.55
N LYS A 55 -6.15 16.62 -13.30
CA LYS A 55 -7.09 16.48 -14.43
C LYS A 55 -7.95 15.23 -14.26
N ARG A 56 -9.27 15.35 -14.55
CA ARG A 56 -10.23 14.22 -14.56
C ARG A 56 -11.00 14.20 -15.87
N PRO A 57 -11.18 13.01 -16.52
CA PRO A 57 -10.46 11.76 -16.35
C PRO A 57 -9.03 11.85 -16.87
N SER A 58 -8.10 11.09 -16.30
CA SER A 58 -6.71 11.11 -16.72
C SER A 58 -6.36 9.89 -17.59
N VAL A 59 -5.78 10.13 -18.76
CA VAL A 59 -5.24 9.06 -19.63
C VAL A 59 -4.15 8.27 -18.93
N TYR A 60 -3.44 8.91 -17.99
CA TYR A 60 -2.40 8.24 -17.19
C TYR A 60 -2.98 7.13 -16.31
N ALA A 61 -4.19 7.33 -15.73
CA ALA A 61 -4.88 6.29 -14.97
C ALA A 61 -5.12 5.02 -15.82
N VAL A 62 -5.50 5.21 -17.07
CA VAL A 62 -5.73 4.08 -17.99
C VAL A 62 -4.43 3.35 -18.28
N VAL A 63 -3.33 4.06 -18.54
CA VAL A 63 -2.02 3.45 -18.80
C VAL A 63 -1.51 2.69 -17.57
N TYR A 64 -1.64 3.26 -16.37
CA TYR A 64 -1.22 2.60 -15.13
C TYR A 64 -2.06 1.34 -14.87
N THR A 65 -3.39 1.43 -14.99
CA THR A 65 -4.29 0.28 -14.80
C THR A 65 -4.02 -0.82 -15.83
N ALA A 66 -3.78 -0.45 -17.09
CA ALA A 66 -3.41 -1.41 -18.13
C ALA A 66 -2.06 -2.09 -17.82
N SER A 67 -1.09 -1.33 -17.32
CA SER A 67 0.21 -1.88 -16.89
C SER A 67 0.05 -2.87 -15.74
N VAL A 68 -0.79 -2.57 -14.76
CA VAL A 68 -1.14 -3.49 -13.67
C VAL A 68 -1.81 -4.75 -14.21
N ALA A 69 -2.83 -4.61 -15.08
CA ALA A 69 -3.54 -5.74 -15.67
C ALA A 69 -2.59 -6.68 -16.43
N VAL A 70 -1.71 -6.11 -17.24
CA VAL A 70 -0.71 -6.88 -17.99
C VAL A 70 0.27 -7.56 -17.04
N ALA A 71 0.77 -6.86 -16.01
CA ALA A 71 1.69 -7.44 -15.04
C ALA A 71 1.08 -8.62 -14.26
N LEU A 72 -0.22 -8.54 -13.92
CA LEU A 72 -0.94 -9.63 -13.25
C LEU A 72 -1.16 -10.85 -14.15
N MET A 73 -1.16 -10.67 -15.48
CA MET A 73 -1.38 -11.73 -16.46
C MET A 73 -0.07 -12.34 -16.99
N LEU A 74 1.02 -11.57 -16.98
CA LEU A 74 2.31 -12.04 -17.49
C LEU A 74 3.03 -12.92 -16.47
N ASN A 75 3.38 -14.14 -16.90
CA ASN A 75 4.17 -15.07 -16.09
C ASN A 75 5.65 -15.06 -16.48
N SER A 76 6.17 -13.93 -16.96
CA SER A 76 7.54 -13.77 -17.44
C SER A 76 8.15 -12.48 -16.94
N TRP A 77 9.25 -12.58 -16.19
CA TRP A 77 10.01 -11.42 -15.71
C TRP A 77 10.47 -10.52 -16.85
N LEU A 78 10.95 -11.10 -17.93
CA LEU A 78 11.39 -10.35 -19.10
C LEU A 78 10.21 -9.57 -19.73
N GLY A 79 9.04 -10.22 -19.86
CA GLY A 79 7.83 -9.58 -20.37
C GLY A 79 7.38 -8.41 -19.49
N ILE A 80 7.42 -8.57 -18.17
CA ILE A 80 7.09 -7.52 -17.22
C ILE A 80 8.08 -6.35 -17.33
N CYS A 81 9.39 -6.61 -17.43
CA CYS A 81 10.40 -5.55 -17.60
C CYS A 81 10.22 -4.78 -18.92
N ILE A 82 9.96 -5.47 -20.02
CA ILE A 82 9.71 -4.84 -21.32
C ILE A 82 8.44 -3.99 -21.26
N MET A 83 7.37 -4.49 -20.68
CA MET A 83 6.11 -3.77 -20.51
C MET A 83 6.31 -2.52 -19.63
N LEU A 84 7.01 -2.66 -18.49
CA LEU A 84 7.30 -1.51 -17.60
C LEU A 84 8.11 -0.45 -18.33
N LEU A 85 9.15 -0.84 -19.07
CA LEU A 85 9.96 0.10 -19.86
C LEU A 85 9.08 0.82 -20.90
N PHE A 86 8.28 0.08 -21.66
CA PHE A 86 7.40 0.64 -22.68
C PHE A 86 6.37 1.62 -22.08
N ALA A 87 5.65 1.20 -21.02
CA ALA A 87 4.64 2.03 -20.39
C ALA A 87 5.26 3.29 -19.74
N THR A 88 6.46 3.16 -19.14
CA THR A 88 7.20 4.29 -18.55
C THR A 88 7.60 5.28 -19.63
N LEU A 89 8.15 4.82 -20.77
CA LEU A 89 8.50 5.68 -21.89
C LEU A 89 7.25 6.34 -22.51
N LEU A 90 6.15 5.60 -22.65
CA LEU A 90 4.90 6.14 -23.17
C LEU A 90 4.41 7.30 -22.30
N VAL A 91 4.38 7.13 -20.98
CA VAL A 91 4.00 8.22 -20.05
C VAL A 91 5.01 9.36 -20.10
N TRP A 92 6.31 9.07 -20.17
CA TRP A 92 7.37 10.08 -20.26
C TRP A 92 7.19 10.99 -21.48
N PHE A 93 6.91 10.44 -22.64
CA PHE A 93 6.70 11.23 -23.86
C PHE A 93 5.35 11.95 -23.87
N LYS A 94 4.29 11.30 -23.35
CA LYS A 94 2.96 11.89 -23.27
C LYS A 94 2.86 13.03 -22.27
N ALA A 95 3.61 12.95 -21.18
CA ALA A 95 3.65 13.96 -20.12
C ALA A 95 4.68 15.08 -20.38
N LYS A 96 5.12 15.26 -21.64
CA LYS A 96 6.16 16.24 -21.99
C LYS A 96 5.87 17.65 -21.50
N ASP A 97 4.61 18.07 -21.59
CA ASP A 97 4.15 19.42 -21.27
C ASP A 97 3.50 19.51 -19.87
N GLU A 98 3.54 18.44 -19.09
CA GLU A 98 3.00 18.42 -17.73
C GLU A 98 4.05 18.89 -16.71
N GLU A 99 3.62 19.73 -15.77
CA GLU A 99 4.48 20.31 -14.72
C GLU A 99 5.20 19.24 -13.90
N HIS A 100 4.46 18.18 -13.50
CA HIS A 100 5.00 17.10 -12.69
C HIS A 100 5.31 15.82 -13.50
N ARG A 101 5.86 15.99 -14.70
CA ARG A 101 6.21 14.89 -15.63
C ARG A 101 6.93 13.73 -14.95
N ARG A 102 7.90 14.01 -14.07
CA ARG A 102 8.68 12.97 -13.37
C ARG A 102 7.81 12.12 -12.46
N LEU A 103 6.91 12.75 -11.68
CA LEU A 103 6.00 12.03 -10.79
C LEU A 103 4.98 11.21 -11.56
N LEU A 104 4.44 11.74 -12.67
CA LEU A 104 3.57 10.98 -13.56
C LEU A 104 4.29 9.74 -14.11
N THR A 105 5.52 9.90 -14.56
CA THR A 105 6.30 8.77 -15.10
C THR A 105 6.62 7.73 -14.04
N LEU A 106 6.99 8.14 -12.82
CA LEU A 106 7.24 7.24 -11.70
C LEU A 106 5.98 6.49 -11.23
N GLY A 107 4.79 7.00 -11.53
CA GLY A 107 3.53 6.30 -11.22
C GLY A 107 3.42 4.92 -11.86
N VAL A 108 3.97 4.72 -13.08
CA VAL A 108 3.96 3.41 -13.75
C VAL A 108 4.68 2.34 -12.91
N PRO A 109 6.00 2.44 -12.67
CA PRO A 109 6.69 1.40 -11.91
C PRO A 109 6.22 1.35 -10.43
N TYR A 110 5.90 2.47 -9.82
CA TYR A 110 5.46 2.53 -8.42
C TYR A 110 4.20 1.68 -8.19
N ILE A 111 3.15 1.90 -8.97
CA ILE A 111 1.87 1.19 -8.82
C ILE A 111 1.99 -0.25 -9.33
N THR A 112 2.60 -0.45 -10.50
CA THR A 112 2.65 -1.76 -11.13
C THR A 112 3.53 -2.75 -10.36
N VAL A 113 4.70 -2.31 -9.88
CA VAL A 113 5.58 -3.16 -9.05
C VAL A 113 4.92 -3.42 -7.69
N GLY A 114 4.29 -2.41 -7.08
CA GLY A 114 3.58 -2.58 -5.82
C GLY A 114 2.49 -3.65 -5.89
N ILE A 115 1.59 -3.56 -6.86
CA ILE A 115 0.51 -4.55 -7.03
C ILE A 115 1.05 -5.90 -7.53
N GLY A 116 2.02 -5.88 -8.46
CA GLY A 116 2.63 -7.10 -8.98
C GLY A 116 3.38 -7.90 -7.91
N SER A 117 4.04 -7.22 -6.95
CA SER A 117 4.71 -7.90 -5.83
C SER A 117 3.71 -8.62 -4.91
N LEU A 118 2.51 -8.06 -4.70
CA LEU A 118 1.46 -8.75 -3.94
C LEU A 118 1.01 -10.02 -4.66
N MET A 119 0.85 -9.98 -5.98
CA MET A 119 0.51 -11.17 -6.75
C MET A 119 1.63 -12.22 -6.69
N TRP A 120 2.89 -11.80 -6.74
CA TRP A 120 4.02 -12.71 -6.59
C TRP A 120 4.05 -13.37 -5.20
N ILE A 121 3.80 -12.61 -4.13
CA ILE A 121 3.66 -13.16 -2.77
C ILE A 121 2.51 -14.16 -2.70
N TYR A 122 1.39 -13.88 -3.39
CA TYR A 122 0.27 -14.80 -3.47
C TYR A 122 0.65 -16.14 -4.13
N TYR A 123 1.47 -16.13 -5.19
CA TYR A 123 1.95 -17.36 -5.82
C TYR A 123 2.85 -18.22 -4.92
N ILE A 124 3.54 -17.60 -3.95
CA ILE A 124 4.27 -18.35 -2.94
C ILE A 124 3.29 -19.01 -1.98
N THR A 125 2.39 -18.25 -1.39
CA THR A 125 1.23 -18.74 -0.64
C THR A 125 0.27 -17.59 -0.27
N ALA A 126 -1.03 -17.85 -0.38
CA ALA A 126 -2.08 -16.88 0.02
C ALA A 126 -1.95 -16.44 1.48
N PHE A 127 -1.44 -17.29 2.36
CA PHE A 127 -1.20 -16.99 3.77
C PHE A 127 -0.21 -15.84 3.98
N HIS A 128 0.81 -15.70 3.14
CA HIS A 128 1.77 -14.61 3.26
C HIS A 128 1.13 -13.24 2.99
N ILE A 129 0.19 -13.14 2.03
CA ILE A 129 -0.54 -11.89 1.82
C ILE A 129 -1.37 -11.53 3.04
N LEU A 130 -2.08 -12.50 3.63
CA LEU A 130 -2.88 -12.24 4.81
C LEU A 130 -2.01 -11.76 5.98
N CYS A 131 -0.86 -12.41 6.19
CA CYS A 131 0.12 -11.97 7.18
C CYS A 131 0.57 -10.52 6.92
N PHE A 132 0.90 -10.19 5.67
CA PHE A 132 1.33 -8.85 5.26
C PHE A 132 0.24 -7.79 5.53
N VAL A 133 -1.00 -8.07 5.16
CA VAL A 133 -2.15 -7.18 5.43
C VAL A 133 -2.37 -6.99 6.93
N LEU A 134 -2.26 -8.06 7.73
CA LEU A 134 -2.39 -7.99 9.18
C LEU A 134 -1.27 -7.16 9.83
N ILE A 135 -0.04 -7.25 9.32
CA ILE A 135 1.09 -6.42 9.78
C ILE A 135 0.80 -4.94 9.52
N ILE A 136 0.32 -4.58 8.32
CA ILE A 136 -0.03 -3.19 7.99
C ILE A 136 -1.11 -2.67 8.94
N TRP A 137 -2.19 -3.43 9.14
CA TRP A 137 -3.25 -3.02 10.06
C TRP A 137 -2.75 -2.91 11.51
N ALA A 138 -1.90 -3.83 11.95
CA ALA A 138 -1.30 -3.79 13.28
C ALA A 138 -0.42 -2.54 13.45
N THR A 139 0.36 -2.19 12.43
CA THR A 139 1.19 -0.97 12.42
C THR A 139 0.34 0.28 12.57
N ASP A 140 -0.72 0.40 11.79
CA ASP A 140 -1.65 1.56 11.84
C ASP A 140 -2.35 1.67 13.18
N ILE A 141 -2.89 0.55 13.70
CA ILE A 141 -3.59 0.52 14.99
C ILE A 141 -2.64 0.86 16.12
N GLY A 142 -1.47 0.19 16.18
CA GLY A 142 -0.44 0.42 17.19
C GLY A 142 0.09 1.85 17.15
N GLY A 143 0.37 2.35 15.95
CA GLY A 143 0.81 3.71 15.71
C GLY A 143 -0.20 4.76 16.19
N TYR A 144 -1.48 4.56 15.88
CA TYR A 144 -2.54 5.45 16.32
C TYR A 144 -2.79 5.40 17.83
N VAL A 145 -2.94 4.20 18.39
CA VAL A 145 -3.28 4.02 19.81
C VAL A 145 -2.15 4.52 20.71
N VAL A 146 -0.92 4.07 20.46
CA VAL A 146 0.23 4.45 21.30
C VAL A 146 0.62 5.91 21.07
N GLY A 147 0.63 6.37 19.81
CA GLY A 147 0.94 7.75 19.47
C GLY A 147 -0.02 8.77 20.08
N LYS A 148 -1.30 8.41 20.21
CA LYS A 148 -2.31 9.26 20.84
C LYS A 148 -2.27 9.22 22.36
N SER A 149 -1.98 8.06 22.94
CA SER A 149 -1.99 7.83 24.39
C SER A 149 -0.70 8.33 25.05
N VAL A 150 0.45 7.93 24.52
CA VAL A 150 1.78 8.29 25.08
C VAL A 150 2.21 9.67 24.62
N LYS A 151 1.78 10.08 23.39
CA LYS A 151 2.21 11.33 22.75
C LYS A 151 3.74 11.36 22.56
N GLY A 152 4.39 12.53 22.70
CA GLY A 152 5.85 12.68 22.61
C GLY A 152 6.29 13.45 21.36
N PRO A 153 7.60 13.43 21.05
CA PRO A 153 8.16 14.20 19.94
C PRO A 153 7.60 13.74 18.60
N LYS A 154 7.44 14.68 17.68
CA LYS A 154 6.94 14.41 16.33
C LYS A 154 8.01 13.73 15.49
N LEU A 155 7.61 12.73 14.69
CA LEU A 155 8.51 11.99 13.79
C LEU A 155 8.96 12.87 12.61
N ALA A 156 8.02 13.53 11.94
CA ALA A 156 8.28 14.38 10.78
C ALA A 156 7.34 15.59 10.77
N PRO A 157 7.60 16.65 11.59
CA PRO A 157 6.66 17.76 11.79
C PRO A 157 6.24 18.48 10.50
N LYS A 158 7.18 18.62 9.54
CA LYS A 158 6.95 19.33 8.27
C LYS A 158 6.15 18.49 7.26
N ILE A 159 6.23 17.17 7.32
CA ILE A 159 5.61 16.25 6.36
C ILE A 159 4.29 15.73 6.92
N SER A 160 4.32 15.15 8.12
CA SER A 160 3.17 14.56 8.81
C SER A 160 3.14 14.99 10.28
N PRO A 161 2.42 16.08 10.61
CA PRO A 161 2.43 16.67 11.97
C PRO A 161 1.76 15.79 13.02
N ASN A 162 1.01 14.77 12.63
CA ASN A 162 0.33 13.87 13.55
C ASN A 162 1.15 12.65 13.97
N LYS A 163 2.18 12.28 13.20
CA LYS A 163 3.05 11.12 13.51
C LYS A 163 4.03 11.45 14.63
N THR A 164 4.16 10.49 15.58
CA THR A 164 5.05 10.59 16.73
C THR A 164 6.02 9.41 16.79
N TRP A 165 7.16 9.59 17.45
CA TRP A 165 8.11 8.49 17.71
C TRP A 165 7.48 7.39 18.55
N SER A 166 6.68 7.74 19.57
CA SER A 166 5.94 6.77 20.36
C SER A 166 4.99 5.94 19.51
N GLY A 167 4.33 6.56 18.52
CA GLY A 167 3.48 5.86 17.56
C GLY A 167 4.26 4.89 16.67
N LEU A 168 5.44 5.28 16.19
CA LEU A 168 6.31 4.38 15.42
C LEU A 168 6.66 3.13 16.25
N PHE A 169 7.13 3.30 17.48
CA PHE A 169 7.47 2.16 18.35
C PHE A 169 6.25 1.31 18.71
N GLY A 170 5.08 1.95 18.92
CA GLY A 170 3.83 1.23 19.16
C GLY A 170 3.37 0.41 17.96
N GLY A 171 3.51 0.95 16.75
CA GLY A 171 3.25 0.25 15.50
C GLY A 171 4.20 -0.94 15.31
N MET A 172 5.50 -0.72 15.49
CA MET A 172 6.52 -1.78 15.42
C MET A 172 6.25 -2.92 16.41
N ALA A 173 5.92 -2.59 17.65
CA ALA A 173 5.66 -3.61 18.69
C ALA A 173 4.42 -4.45 18.32
N LEU A 174 3.33 -3.81 17.91
CA LEU A 174 2.11 -4.53 17.54
C LEU A 174 2.27 -5.35 16.27
N ALA A 175 2.99 -4.82 15.28
CA ALA A 175 3.33 -5.54 14.03
C ALA A 175 4.23 -6.76 14.30
N ALA A 176 5.22 -6.62 15.20
CA ALA A 176 6.08 -7.71 15.62
C ALA A 176 5.29 -8.85 16.29
N LEU A 177 4.40 -8.50 17.22
CA LEU A 177 3.53 -9.45 17.89
C LEU A 177 2.55 -10.12 16.92
N CYS A 178 1.99 -9.35 16.00
CA CYS A 178 1.08 -9.84 14.98
C CYS A 178 1.77 -10.83 14.03
N CYS A 179 2.96 -10.49 13.53
CA CYS A 179 3.72 -11.33 12.61
C CYS A 179 4.14 -12.64 13.30
N TRP A 180 4.74 -12.53 14.48
CA TRP A 180 5.17 -13.71 15.25
C TRP A 180 3.98 -14.59 15.64
N GLY A 181 2.90 -14.02 16.18
CA GLY A 181 1.71 -14.76 16.61
C GLY A 181 1.00 -15.45 15.44
N TYR A 182 0.89 -14.78 14.28
CA TYR A 182 0.32 -15.36 13.07
C TYR A 182 1.13 -16.57 12.60
N LEU A 183 2.44 -16.43 12.49
CA LEU A 183 3.30 -17.50 11.99
C LEU A 183 3.47 -18.63 13.02
N TYR A 184 3.45 -18.31 14.32
CA TYR A 184 3.38 -19.29 15.39
C TYR A 184 2.15 -20.20 15.29
N PHE A 185 0.99 -19.63 14.96
CA PHE A 185 -0.24 -20.38 14.74
C PHE A 185 -0.11 -21.39 13.59
N PHE A 186 0.74 -21.11 12.60
CA PHE A 186 1.05 -22.02 11.49
C PHE A 186 2.28 -22.90 11.73
N GLY A 187 2.74 -23.03 12.98
CA GLY A 187 3.82 -23.91 13.38
C GLY A 187 5.24 -23.35 13.21
N LEU A 188 5.37 -22.08 12.86
CA LEU A 188 6.66 -21.40 12.71
C LEU A 188 6.98 -20.64 14.02
N ASN A 189 7.82 -21.20 14.85
CA ASN A 189 8.23 -20.60 16.13
C ASN A 189 9.68 -20.09 16.04
N ASP A 190 9.86 -18.92 15.41
CA ASP A 190 11.15 -18.23 15.34
C ASP A 190 10.96 -16.75 15.72
N TRP A 191 11.70 -16.28 16.73
CA TRP A 191 11.69 -14.88 17.17
C TRP A 191 12.11 -13.89 16.07
N ARG A 192 12.88 -14.34 15.07
CA ARG A 192 13.27 -13.54 13.89
C ARG A 192 12.06 -13.02 13.13
N LEU A 193 10.94 -13.73 13.19
CA LEU A 193 9.69 -13.32 12.57
C LEU A 193 9.10 -12.07 13.24
N ALA A 194 9.27 -11.92 14.56
CA ALA A 194 8.90 -10.67 15.25
C ALA A 194 9.75 -9.49 14.76
N VAL A 195 11.06 -9.72 14.59
CA VAL A 195 11.96 -8.69 14.04
C VAL A 195 11.56 -8.32 12.61
N ALA A 196 11.23 -9.30 11.77
CA ALA A 196 10.74 -9.04 10.40
C ALA A 196 9.46 -8.21 10.41
N GLY A 197 8.49 -8.51 11.27
CA GLY A 197 7.28 -7.71 11.45
C GLY A 197 7.57 -6.26 11.84
N ALA A 198 8.50 -6.06 12.79
CA ALA A 198 8.91 -4.71 13.20
C ALA A 198 9.59 -3.94 12.06
N LEU A 199 10.45 -4.58 11.27
CA LEU A 199 11.11 -3.96 10.11
C LEU A 199 10.11 -3.60 9.01
N LEU A 200 9.13 -4.47 8.74
CA LEU A 200 8.06 -4.17 7.80
C LEU A 200 7.22 -2.97 8.25
N ALA A 201 6.95 -2.82 9.55
CA ALA A 201 6.28 -1.64 10.10
C ALA A 201 7.08 -0.35 9.87
N VAL A 202 8.41 -0.39 9.96
CA VAL A 202 9.27 0.77 9.65
C VAL A 202 9.17 1.11 8.15
N LEU A 203 9.25 0.11 7.28
CA LEU A 203 9.13 0.33 5.83
C LEU A 203 7.77 0.92 5.44
N GLU A 204 6.70 0.43 6.04
CA GLU A 204 5.34 0.97 5.87
C GLU A 204 5.27 2.45 6.30
N GLN A 205 5.81 2.79 7.48
CA GLN A 205 5.84 4.17 7.95
C GLN A 205 6.67 5.11 7.06
N ILE A 206 7.78 4.60 6.50
CA ILE A 206 8.57 5.34 5.50
C ILE A 206 7.73 5.58 4.23
N GLY A 207 7.03 4.57 3.74
CA GLY A 207 6.14 4.67 2.58
C GLY A 207 5.07 5.75 2.77
N ASP A 208 4.40 5.77 3.93
CA ASP A 208 3.37 6.76 4.26
C ASP A 208 3.96 8.18 4.39
N LEU A 209 5.20 8.32 4.90
CA LEU A 209 5.91 9.60 4.92
C LEU A 209 6.27 10.09 3.50
N VAL A 210 6.68 9.19 2.62
CA VAL A 210 6.98 9.53 1.22
C VAL A 210 5.71 10.00 0.51
N GLU A 211 4.60 9.28 0.65
CA GLU A 211 3.32 9.69 0.09
C GLU A 211 2.87 11.06 0.64
N SER A 212 2.99 11.26 1.95
CA SER A 212 2.68 12.54 2.61
C SER A 212 3.57 13.67 2.09
N ALA A 213 4.84 13.40 1.82
CA ALA A 213 5.78 14.39 1.25
C ALA A 213 5.40 14.77 -0.18
N ILE A 214 5.03 13.79 -1.01
CA ILE A 214 4.56 14.03 -2.38
C ILE A 214 3.28 14.89 -2.37
N LYS A 215 2.30 14.55 -1.50
CA LYS A 215 1.06 15.33 -1.35
C LYS A 215 1.26 16.78 -0.91
N ARG A 216 2.38 17.09 -0.28
CA ARG A 216 2.73 18.47 0.11
C ARG A 216 3.57 19.20 -0.91
N TYR A 217 4.23 18.45 -1.79
CA TYR A 217 5.02 19.02 -2.89
C TYR A 217 4.12 19.46 -4.06
N LEU A 218 2.99 18.78 -4.26
CA LEU A 218 1.94 19.09 -5.25
C LEU A 218 1.00 20.19 -4.78
#